data_40e541ac67b16a49a4bcae858274a3d0
#
_entry.id   40e541ac67b16a49a4bcae858274a3d0
#
_cell.length_a   1.000
_cell.length_b   1.000
_cell.length_c   1.000
_cell.angle_alpha   90.00
_cell.angle_beta   90.00
_cell.angle_gamma   90.00
#
_symmetry.space_group_name_H-M   'P 1'
#
loop_
_entity.id
_entity.type
_entity.pdbx_description
1 polymer ?
#
loop_
_entity_poly.entity_id
_entity_poly.type
_entity_poly.pdbx_seq_one_letter_code
_entity_poly.pdbx_strand_id
1 'polypeptide(L)'
;QWIKGGVVFAPKPRDYRMSIPKSMRRVAMLSALTSKVQNDEMVVLDSLTLEAPKTKEVVKMLNAFNAKKTLIITAEANETVYKSARNIEGVAVLPVNNINVYDLLKYPKVIMTKDAVSKIEEVYA
;
A
#
# COMPACT_ATOMS: atom_id res chain seq x y z
N GLN A 1 38.94 32.68 -6.18
CA GLN A 1 37.65 31.98 -6.41
C GLN A 1 37.64 31.17 -7.69
N TRP A 2 38.51 31.45 -8.64
CA TRP A 2 38.62 30.73 -9.91
C TRP A 2 39.56 29.53 -9.87
N ILE A 3 40.32 29.37 -8.80
CA ILE A 3 41.32 28.31 -8.62
C ILE A 3 41.02 27.58 -7.32
N LYS A 4 41.34 26.28 -7.27
CA LYS A 4 41.18 25.41 -6.09
C LYS A 4 39.73 25.21 -5.61
N GLY A 5 38.76 25.31 -6.51
CA GLY A 5 37.36 24.95 -6.23
C GLY A 5 36.58 25.95 -5.37
N GLY A 6 36.84 27.24 -5.52
CA GLY A 6 36.06 28.28 -4.85
C GLY A 6 34.58 28.21 -5.21
N VAL A 7 33.70 28.16 -4.19
CA VAL A 7 32.25 28.12 -4.38
C VAL A 7 31.70 29.53 -4.47
N VAL A 8 31.33 29.98 -5.68
CA VAL A 8 30.81 31.33 -5.93
C VAL A 8 29.33 31.44 -5.52
N PHE A 9 28.54 30.45 -5.88
CA PHE A 9 27.12 30.34 -5.50
C PHE A 9 26.92 29.09 -4.64
N ALA A 10 27.12 29.25 -3.34
CA ALA A 10 26.90 28.16 -2.41
C ALA A 10 25.44 27.72 -2.39
N PRO A 11 25.16 26.42 -2.27
CA PRO A 11 23.80 25.94 -2.12
C PRO A 11 23.17 26.52 -0.84
N LYS A 12 21.96 27.06 -0.98
CA LYS A 12 21.17 27.56 0.15
C LYS A 12 20.07 26.56 0.48
N PRO A 13 19.76 26.30 1.75
CA PRO A 13 18.62 25.49 2.13
C PRO A 13 17.34 26.09 1.52
N ARG A 14 16.60 25.28 0.78
CA ARG A 14 15.31 25.70 0.21
C ARG A 14 14.33 24.54 0.19
N ASP A 15 13.04 24.84 0.20
CA ASP A 15 12.00 23.83 0.08
C ASP A 15 11.75 23.51 -1.40
N TYR A 16 11.85 22.21 -1.74
CA TYR A 16 11.57 21.68 -3.08
C TYR A 16 10.20 21.02 -3.17
N ARG A 17 9.37 21.09 -2.11
CA ARG A 17 8.07 20.44 -2.10
C ARG A 17 7.15 21.11 -3.12
N MET A 18 6.46 20.25 -3.86
CA MET A 18 5.40 20.67 -4.77
C MET A 18 4.05 20.15 -4.24
N SER A 19 3.04 21.00 -4.18
CA SER A 19 1.68 20.61 -3.80
C SER A 19 0.93 20.07 -5.02
N ILE A 20 0.22 18.95 -4.82
CA ILE A 20 -0.63 18.36 -5.86
C ILE A 20 -2.09 18.60 -5.45
N PRO A 21 -2.98 19.06 -6.36
CA PRO A 21 -4.42 19.23 -6.11
C PRO A 21 -5.08 17.92 -5.61
N LYS A 22 -6.10 18.05 -4.77
CA LYS A 22 -6.83 16.90 -4.21
C LYS A 22 -7.44 16.01 -5.30
N SER A 23 -8.00 16.62 -6.35
CA SER A 23 -8.56 15.89 -7.50
C SER A 23 -7.52 15.02 -8.19
N MET A 24 -6.32 15.53 -8.42
CA MET A 24 -5.23 14.78 -9.05
C MET A 24 -4.79 13.59 -8.20
N ARG A 25 -4.73 13.74 -6.87
CA ARG A 25 -4.43 12.62 -5.94
C ARG A 25 -5.51 11.54 -6.01
N ARG A 26 -6.80 11.95 -6.09
CA ARG A 26 -7.91 11.01 -6.23
C ARG A 26 -7.82 10.22 -7.54
N VAL A 27 -7.60 10.90 -8.66
CA VAL A 27 -7.42 10.24 -9.97
C VAL A 27 -6.23 9.28 -9.95
N ALA A 28 -5.11 9.66 -9.35
CA ALA A 28 -3.94 8.78 -9.22
C ALA A 28 -4.25 7.50 -8.44
N MET A 29 -5.01 7.60 -7.35
CA MET A 29 -5.44 6.44 -6.56
C MET A 29 -6.35 5.52 -7.37
N LEU A 30 -7.38 6.06 -8.02
CA LEU A 30 -8.29 5.29 -8.85
C LEU A 30 -7.57 4.63 -10.03
N SER A 31 -6.63 5.32 -10.67
CA SER A 31 -5.81 4.76 -11.75
C SER A 31 -4.94 3.59 -11.27
N ALA A 32 -4.33 3.71 -10.08
CA ALA A 32 -3.53 2.63 -9.51
C ALA A 32 -4.38 1.40 -9.19
N LEU A 33 -5.57 1.57 -8.60
CA LEU A 33 -6.50 0.48 -8.32
C LEU A 33 -7.00 -0.17 -9.62
N THR A 34 -7.36 0.63 -10.63
CA THR A 34 -7.79 0.13 -11.94
C THR A 34 -6.69 -0.71 -12.60
N SER A 35 -5.44 -0.25 -12.56
CA SER A 35 -4.30 -1.00 -13.07
C SER A 35 -4.15 -2.36 -12.38
N LYS A 36 -4.34 -2.42 -11.05
CA LYS A 36 -4.28 -3.67 -10.29
C LYS A 36 -5.37 -4.66 -10.70
N VAL A 37 -6.58 -4.17 -10.98
CA VAL A 37 -7.68 -5.02 -11.45
C VAL A 37 -7.42 -5.51 -12.88
N GLN A 38 -6.98 -4.63 -13.78
CA GLN A 38 -6.71 -4.99 -15.19
C GLN A 38 -5.59 -6.01 -15.36
N ASN A 39 -4.61 -6.02 -14.45
CA ASN A 39 -3.49 -6.94 -14.46
C ASN A 39 -3.74 -8.25 -13.69
N ASP A 40 -4.96 -8.50 -13.19
CA ASP A 40 -5.29 -9.64 -12.33
C ASP A 40 -4.37 -9.77 -11.08
N GLU A 41 -3.92 -8.61 -10.58
CA GLU A 41 -3.05 -8.52 -9.41
C GLU A 41 -3.83 -8.31 -8.10
N MET A 42 -5.17 -8.25 -8.17
CA MET A 42 -6.06 -8.03 -7.04
C MET A 42 -6.84 -9.30 -6.70
N VAL A 43 -6.88 -9.65 -5.42
CA VAL A 43 -7.67 -10.76 -4.87
C VAL A 43 -8.59 -10.21 -3.79
N VAL A 44 -9.88 -10.54 -3.86
CA VAL A 44 -10.86 -10.14 -2.85
C VAL A 44 -11.24 -11.38 -2.02
N LEU A 45 -11.13 -11.25 -0.71
CA LEU A 45 -11.54 -12.26 0.28
C LEU A 45 -12.89 -11.89 0.89
N ASP A 46 -13.74 -12.85 1.11
CA ASP A 46 -15.01 -12.61 1.81
C ASP A 46 -14.77 -12.09 3.23
N SER A 47 -13.87 -12.74 3.97
CA SER A 47 -13.46 -12.31 5.31
C SER A 47 -12.02 -12.73 5.63
N LEU A 48 -11.37 -11.99 6.52
CA LEU A 48 -10.04 -12.30 7.04
C LEU A 48 -10.07 -12.22 8.57
N THR A 49 -10.46 -13.31 9.20
CA THR A 49 -10.53 -13.44 10.67
C THR A 49 -9.49 -14.45 11.15
N LEU A 50 -8.68 -14.03 12.11
CA LEU A 50 -7.71 -14.89 12.79
C LEU A 50 -8.07 -14.94 14.28
N GLU A 51 -8.24 -16.12 14.84
CA GLU A 51 -8.53 -16.29 16.28
C GLU A 51 -7.38 -15.84 17.17
N ALA A 52 -6.16 -16.04 16.70
CA ALA A 52 -4.94 -15.62 17.41
C ALA A 52 -3.88 -15.14 16.40
N PRO A 53 -2.94 -14.27 16.82
CA PRO A 53 -1.87 -13.81 15.94
C PRO A 53 -0.89 -14.95 15.64
N LYS A 54 -1.03 -15.56 14.46
CA LYS A 54 -0.19 -16.66 13.98
C LYS A 54 0.31 -16.40 12.56
N THR A 55 1.64 -16.27 12.41
CA THR A 55 2.28 -16.07 11.09
C THR A 55 2.06 -17.24 10.15
N LYS A 56 2.01 -18.47 10.66
CA LYS A 56 1.84 -19.70 9.87
C LYS A 56 0.54 -19.72 9.05
N GLU A 57 -0.55 -19.16 9.59
CA GLU A 57 -1.84 -19.09 8.89
C GLU A 57 -1.78 -18.10 7.72
N VAL A 58 -1.17 -16.94 7.94
CA VAL A 58 -0.97 -15.94 6.87
C VAL A 58 -0.05 -16.50 5.79
N VAL A 59 1.04 -17.19 6.14
CA VAL A 59 1.93 -17.83 5.16
C VAL A 59 1.19 -18.89 4.34
N LYS A 60 0.33 -19.69 4.93
CA LYS A 60 -0.49 -20.67 4.21
C LYS A 60 -1.41 -19.98 3.19
N MET A 61 -2.08 -18.90 3.60
CA MET A 61 -2.94 -18.09 2.73
C MET A 61 -2.14 -17.50 1.56
N LEU A 62 -1.00 -16.89 1.82
CA LEU A 62 -0.15 -16.30 0.79
C LEU A 62 0.36 -17.34 -0.21
N ASN A 63 0.73 -18.52 0.26
CA ASN A 63 1.16 -19.62 -0.61
C ASN A 63 0.01 -20.15 -1.50
N ALA A 64 -1.22 -20.20 -0.99
CA ALA A 64 -2.38 -20.59 -1.76
C ALA A 64 -2.64 -19.64 -2.95
N PHE A 65 -2.35 -18.35 -2.78
CA PHE A 65 -2.48 -17.34 -3.83
C PHE A 65 -1.19 -17.10 -4.64
N ASN A 66 -0.13 -17.86 -4.38
CA ASN A 66 1.20 -17.65 -4.99
C ASN A 66 1.72 -16.21 -4.84
N ALA A 67 1.50 -15.60 -3.68
CA ALA A 67 1.69 -14.19 -3.42
C ALA A 67 2.91 -13.96 -2.50
N LYS A 68 4.12 -13.83 -3.08
CA LYS A 68 5.36 -13.61 -2.32
C LYS A 68 5.49 -12.19 -1.77
N LYS A 69 5.12 -11.17 -2.56
CA LYS A 69 5.13 -9.76 -2.16
C LYS A 69 3.71 -9.23 -2.27
N THR A 70 3.10 -8.93 -1.12
CA THR A 70 1.66 -8.67 -1.07
C THR A 70 1.32 -7.55 -0.12
N LEU A 71 0.40 -6.70 -0.55
CA LEU A 71 -0.26 -5.72 0.29
C LEU A 71 -1.61 -6.28 0.72
N ILE A 72 -1.83 -6.42 2.03
CA ILE A 72 -3.11 -6.82 2.60
C ILE A 72 -3.85 -5.56 3.05
N ILE A 73 -5.07 -5.38 2.57
CA ILE A 73 -5.90 -4.22 2.90
C ILE A 73 -7.14 -4.67 3.66
N THR A 74 -7.32 -4.13 4.86
CA THR A 74 -8.45 -4.39 5.74
C THR A 74 -9.34 -3.16 5.86
N ALA A 75 -10.62 -3.34 6.10
CA ALA A 75 -11.56 -2.21 6.27
C ALA A 75 -11.13 -1.29 7.42
N GLU A 76 -10.69 -1.89 8.53
CA GLU A 76 -10.22 -1.20 9.72
C GLU A 76 -8.89 -1.77 10.19
N ALA A 77 -8.24 -1.09 11.14
CA ALA A 77 -7.01 -1.56 11.73
C ALA A 77 -7.26 -2.85 12.53
N ASN A 78 -6.76 -3.97 12.03
CA ASN A 78 -6.85 -5.27 12.70
C ASN A 78 -5.48 -5.66 13.28
N GLU A 79 -5.34 -5.52 14.61
CA GLU A 79 -4.08 -5.85 15.30
C GLU A 79 -3.67 -7.31 15.13
N THR A 80 -4.61 -8.24 15.12
CA THR A 80 -4.34 -9.66 15.01
C THR A 80 -3.74 -9.99 13.65
N VAL A 81 -4.32 -9.48 12.58
CA VAL A 81 -3.81 -9.62 11.21
C VAL A 81 -2.46 -8.91 11.06
N TYR A 82 -2.34 -7.69 11.58
CA TYR A 82 -1.09 -6.92 11.53
C TYR A 82 0.06 -7.65 12.23
N LYS A 83 -0.15 -8.11 13.47
CA LYS A 83 0.86 -8.86 14.24
C LYS A 83 1.24 -10.19 13.57
N SER A 84 0.30 -10.83 12.87
CA SER A 84 0.53 -12.08 12.14
C SER A 84 1.34 -11.90 10.86
N ALA A 85 1.18 -10.78 10.17
CA ALA A 85 1.78 -10.56 8.85
C ALA A 85 3.08 -9.73 8.88
N ARG A 86 3.25 -8.82 9.85
CA ARG A 86 4.38 -7.86 9.88
C ARG A 86 5.78 -8.50 9.87
N ASN A 87 5.92 -9.73 10.37
CA ASN A 87 7.20 -10.43 10.41
C ASN A 87 7.53 -11.17 9.10
N ILE A 88 6.61 -11.20 8.14
CA ILE A 88 6.80 -11.88 6.86
C ILE A 88 7.44 -10.90 5.88
N GLU A 89 8.59 -11.28 5.33
CA GLU A 89 9.29 -10.46 4.34
C GLU A 89 8.43 -10.24 3.10
N GLY A 90 8.37 -8.99 2.63
CA GLY A 90 7.60 -8.62 1.45
C GLY A 90 6.10 -8.50 1.65
N VAL A 91 5.59 -8.56 2.88
CA VAL A 91 4.17 -8.40 3.20
C VAL A 91 3.95 -7.14 4.02
N ALA A 92 2.94 -6.37 3.64
CA ALA A 92 2.46 -5.23 4.43
C ALA A 92 0.96 -5.33 4.66
N VAL A 93 0.49 -4.80 5.77
CA VAL A 93 -0.93 -4.71 6.10
C VAL A 93 -1.29 -3.26 6.35
N LEU A 94 -2.30 -2.77 5.65
CA LEU A 94 -2.80 -1.40 5.79
C LEU A 94 -4.32 -1.39 5.92
N PRO A 95 -4.88 -0.54 6.78
CA PRO A 95 -6.30 -0.23 6.75
C PRO A 95 -6.62 0.67 5.54
N VAL A 96 -7.86 0.66 5.07
CA VAL A 96 -8.34 1.48 3.95
C VAL A 96 -7.95 2.95 4.09
N ASN A 97 -8.01 3.51 5.30
CA ASN A 97 -7.70 4.92 5.55
C ASN A 97 -6.22 5.31 5.27
N ASN A 98 -5.32 4.33 5.27
CA ASN A 98 -3.88 4.54 5.11
C ASN A 98 -3.36 4.08 3.73
N ILE A 99 -4.24 3.71 2.81
CA ILE A 99 -3.85 3.32 1.45
C ILE A 99 -3.20 4.51 0.75
N ASN A 100 -2.11 4.23 0.07
CA ASN A 100 -1.41 5.21 -0.77
C ASN A 100 -0.98 4.58 -2.10
N VAL A 101 -0.77 5.44 -3.10
CA VAL A 101 -0.38 5.01 -4.46
C VAL A 101 0.99 4.30 -4.45
N TYR A 102 1.92 4.75 -3.60
CA TYR A 102 3.24 4.16 -3.52
C TYR A 102 3.18 2.68 -3.13
N ASP A 103 2.42 2.34 -2.07
CA ASP A 103 2.30 0.96 -1.62
C ASP A 103 1.55 0.09 -2.64
N LEU A 104 0.50 0.62 -3.29
CA LEU A 104 -0.19 -0.09 -4.36
C LEU A 104 0.75 -0.46 -5.52
N LEU A 105 1.65 0.43 -5.90
CA LEU A 105 2.61 0.17 -6.99
C LEU A 105 3.80 -0.69 -6.54
N LYS A 106 4.22 -0.56 -5.28
CA LYS A 106 5.34 -1.32 -4.71
C LYS A 106 5.07 -2.82 -4.62
N TYR A 107 3.83 -3.18 -4.24
CA TYR A 107 3.44 -4.58 -4.08
C TYR A 107 2.77 -5.10 -5.34
N PRO A 108 3.30 -6.17 -5.98
CA PRO A 108 2.72 -6.73 -7.20
C PRO A 108 1.34 -7.33 -6.96
N LYS A 109 1.07 -7.94 -5.80
CA LYS A 109 -0.26 -8.45 -5.46
C LYS A 109 -0.90 -7.66 -4.32
N VAL A 110 -2.21 -7.47 -4.44
CA VAL A 110 -3.05 -6.81 -3.44
C VAL A 110 -4.15 -7.77 -3.02
N ILE A 111 -4.29 -7.99 -1.72
CA ILE A 111 -5.37 -8.79 -1.15
C ILE A 111 -6.25 -7.86 -0.32
N MET A 112 -7.53 -7.82 -0.62
CA MET A 112 -8.51 -6.99 0.10
C MET A 112 -9.61 -7.85 0.69
N THR A 113 -10.20 -7.41 1.80
CA THR A 113 -11.46 -7.95 2.29
C THR A 113 -12.63 -7.29 1.55
N LYS A 114 -13.77 -7.98 1.42
CA LYS A 114 -14.97 -7.43 0.81
C LYS A 114 -15.43 -6.13 1.47
N ASP A 115 -15.35 -6.06 2.79
CA ASP A 115 -15.69 -4.85 3.55
C ASP A 115 -14.72 -3.70 3.21
N ALA A 116 -13.45 -4.00 2.93
CA ALA A 116 -12.48 -2.98 2.51
C ALA A 116 -12.82 -2.43 1.13
N VAL A 117 -13.27 -3.26 0.20
CA VAL A 117 -13.72 -2.82 -1.14
C VAL A 117 -14.90 -1.87 -1.01
N SER A 118 -15.95 -2.25 -0.27
CA SER A 118 -17.13 -1.39 -0.05
C SER A 118 -16.74 -0.05 0.57
N LYS A 119 -15.82 -0.04 1.52
CA LYS A 119 -15.33 1.20 2.15
C LYS A 119 -14.50 2.06 1.18
N ILE A 120 -13.73 1.46 0.27
CA ILE A 120 -13.01 2.20 -0.78
C ILE A 120 -14.00 2.84 -1.75
N GLU A 121 -15.03 2.11 -2.18
CA GLU A 121 -16.08 2.65 -3.04
C GLU A 121 -16.78 3.86 -2.40
N GLU A 122 -17.12 3.77 -1.11
CA GLU A 122 -17.74 4.88 -0.36
C GLU A 122 -16.83 6.13 -0.31
N VAL A 123 -15.53 5.95 -0.10
CA VAL A 123 -14.56 7.07 0.03
C VAL A 123 -14.21 7.70 -1.31
N TYR A 124 -14.16 6.91 -2.39
CA TYR A 124 -13.69 7.35 -3.71
C TYR A 124 -14.79 7.45 -4.78
N ALA A 125 -16.02 7.05 -4.49
CA ALA A 125 -17.16 7.21 -5.40
C ALA A 125 -17.52 8.68 -5.69
#